data_e4049e293b4bc2dc324dddbeade17ba9
#
_entry.id   e4049e293b4bc2dc324dddbeade17ba9
#
_cell.length_a   1.000
_cell.length_b   1.000
_cell.length_c   1.000
_cell.angle_alpha   90.00
_cell.angle_beta   90.00
_cell.angle_gamma   90.00
#
_symmetry.space_group_name_H-M   'P 1'
#
loop_
_entity.id
_entity.type
_entity.pdbx_description
1 polymer ?
#
loop_
_entity_poly.entity_id
_entity_poly.type
_entity_poly.pdbx_seq_one_letter_code
_entity_poly.pdbx_strand_id
1 'polypeptide(L)'
;WHGYTTDLLKAVNWPFQKSESEGLTDEKYIVSLPYNDLEKSINILKLIRNDLAAVIIEPVLGGGGCIPATKEYLTGIEEFCHKNNSLFILDEIVTGFRFRYGCLYTTMKLNPDIVTLGKIVGGGFPIGVICGKDEFMNYANTALFPKSSRAYIGGGTFSANPLTMIAGNSTLHMIKNKGNTLYEKLNKFGSEARKILDKKFAGDVITTGAGSLFLTHFLNGKISEIKNATDAAKCNIKKLHDYHFHMIANDGIFFLPGKLGAYSDAHTKSDINAIAKSTDKFLTKFKK
;
A
#
# COMPACT_ATOMS: atom_id res chain seq x y z
N TRP A 1 4.94 3.56 0.82
CA TRP A 1 5.78 3.13 1.96
C TRP A 1 6.67 1.97 1.54
N HIS A 2 7.96 2.24 1.27
CA HIS A 2 8.88 1.26 0.69
C HIS A 2 9.97 0.79 1.67
N GLY A 3 9.78 0.98 2.97
CA GLY A 3 10.70 0.50 4.01
C GLY A 3 11.34 1.60 4.84
N TYR A 4 12.28 1.19 5.70
CA TYR A 4 12.90 2.05 6.72
C TYR A 4 14.38 2.35 6.45
N THR A 5 14.87 2.18 5.24
CA THR A 5 16.22 2.66 4.91
C THR A 5 16.26 4.19 4.97
N THR A 6 17.40 4.77 5.33
CA THR A 6 17.55 6.22 5.48
C THR A 6 17.09 6.99 4.27
N ASP A 7 17.39 6.50 3.07
CA ASP A 7 16.99 7.14 1.81
C ASP A 7 15.48 7.11 1.59
N LEU A 8 14.83 5.96 1.85
CA LEU A 8 13.39 5.79 1.65
C LEU A 8 12.55 6.46 2.73
N LEU A 9 13.08 6.61 3.97
CA LEU A 9 12.37 7.29 5.06
C LEU A 9 12.01 8.73 4.72
N LYS A 10 12.82 9.42 3.94
CA LYS A 10 12.54 10.79 3.50
C LYS A 10 11.31 10.88 2.59
N ALA A 11 11.10 9.89 1.74
CA ALA A 11 9.95 9.83 0.85
C ALA A 11 8.66 9.39 1.57
N VAL A 12 8.75 8.71 2.71
CA VAL A 12 7.62 8.15 3.44
C VAL A 12 6.64 9.22 3.93
N ASN A 13 7.13 10.35 4.37
CA ASN A 13 6.30 11.40 4.97
C ASN A 13 5.82 12.45 3.96
N TRP A 14 6.27 12.39 2.73
CA TRP A 14 5.78 13.29 1.69
C TRP A 14 4.31 12.94 1.31
N PRO A 15 3.42 13.90 1.18
CA PRO A 15 3.54 15.36 1.36
C PRO A 15 3.21 15.84 2.77
N PHE A 16 3.03 14.94 3.74
CA PHE A 16 2.45 15.25 5.04
C PHE A 16 3.38 16.05 5.97
N GLN A 17 4.68 15.73 5.96
CA GLN A 17 5.67 16.46 6.77
C GLN A 17 7.09 16.26 6.24
N LYS A 18 8.00 17.14 6.65
CA LYS A 18 9.44 16.83 6.65
C LYS A 18 9.67 15.63 7.56
N SER A 19 10.62 14.78 7.21
CA SER A 19 11.01 13.67 8.07
C SER A 19 11.24 14.14 9.51
N GLU A 20 10.62 13.48 10.47
CA GLU A 20 10.81 13.76 11.89
C GLU A 20 12.17 13.28 12.40
N SER A 21 12.89 12.48 11.61
CA SER A 21 14.19 11.93 11.99
C SER A 21 15.31 12.90 11.62
N GLU A 22 16.00 13.39 12.63
CA GLU A 22 17.27 14.12 12.44
C GLU A 22 18.35 13.17 11.92
N GLY A 23 19.32 13.72 11.17
CA GLY A 23 20.49 12.96 10.70
C GLY A 23 20.24 12.03 9.50
N LEU A 24 19.09 12.16 8.82
CA LEU A 24 18.92 11.48 7.53
C LEU A 24 19.83 12.10 6.48
N THR A 25 20.43 11.25 5.65
CA THR A 25 21.29 11.66 4.54
C THR A 25 20.54 12.49 3.51
N ASP A 26 21.25 13.23 2.67
CA ASP A 26 20.68 14.04 1.60
C ASP A 26 19.82 13.23 0.64
N GLU A 27 18.74 13.84 0.16
CA GLU A 27 17.74 13.23 -0.75
C GLU A 27 18.26 13.03 -2.18
N LYS A 28 19.58 13.09 -2.37
CA LYS A 28 20.22 13.11 -3.68
C LYS A 28 19.81 11.95 -4.60
N TYR A 29 19.49 10.81 -4.02
CA TYR A 29 19.21 9.57 -4.76
C TYR A 29 17.73 9.17 -4.80
N ILE A 30 16.86 9.91 -4.10
CA ILE A 30 15.42 9.62 -4.04
C ILE A 30 14.61 10.81 -4.51
N VAL A 31 13.79 10.58 -5.53
CA VAL A 31 12.87 11.58 -6.08
C VAL A 31 11.44 11.07 -5.92
N SER A 32 10.61 11.84 -5.21
CA SER A 32 9.19 11.50 -5.04
C SER A 32 8.39 11.94 -6.26
N LEU A 33 7.54 11.03 -6.77
CA LEU A 33 6.64 11.30 -7.87
C LEU A 33 5.22 11.61 -7.38
N PRO A 34 4.50 12.56 -7.99
CA PRO A 34 3.10 12.81 -7.68
C PRO A 34 2.23 11.64 -8.16
N TYR A 35 1.71 10.87 -7.19
CA TYR A 35 0.92 9.67 -7.44
C TYR A 35 -0.37 9.98 -8.20
N ASN A 36 -0.71 9.17 -9.21
CA ASN A 36 -1.86 9.37 -10.11
C ASN A 36 -1.85 10.68 -10.93
N ASP A 37 -0.69 11.32 -11.04
CA ASP A 37 -0.47 12.46 -11.95
C ASP A 37 0.62 12.07 -12.94
N LEU A 38 0.21 11.39 -14.02
CA LEU A 38 1.14 10.83 -15.00
C LEU A 38 1.97 11.92 -15.67
N GLU A 39 1.34 13.03 -16.08
CA GLU A 39 2.01 14.11 -16.77
C GLU A 39 3.15 14.71 -15.94
N LYS A 40 2.84 15.09 -14.69
CA LYS A 40 3.88 15.63 -13.81
C LYS A 40 4.95 14.60 -13.48
N SER A 41 4.59 13.35 -13.24
CA SER A 41 5.56 12.28 -12.99
C SER A 41 6.49 12.09 -14.16
N ILE A 42 5.99 12.02 -15.38
CA ILE A 42 6.82 11.90 -16.60
C ILE A 42 7.72 13.11 -16.80
N ASN A 43 7.23 14.32 -16.52
CA ASN A 43 8.06 15.53 -16.61
C ASN A 43 9.23 15.50 -15.62
N ILE A 44 9.02 15.05 -14.40
CA ILE A 44 10.09 14.84 -13.41
C ILE A 44 11.07 13.77 -13.90
N LEU A 45 10.56 12.63 -14.32
CA LEU A 45 11.40 11.50 -14.78
C LEU A 45 12.26 11.86 -15.99
N LYS A 46 11.76 12.69 -16.92
CA LYS A 46 12.56 13.18 -18.05
C LYS A 46 13.78 13.97 -17.62
N LEU A 47 13.71 14.72 -16.53
CA LEU A 47 14.84 15.52 -16.02
C LEU A 47 15.98 14.67 -15.45
N ILE A 48 15.65 13.47 -14.92
CA ILE A 48 16.59 12.58 -14.24
C ILE A 48 16.86 11.28 -15.03
N ARG A 49 16.36 11.15 -16.24
CA ARG A 49 16.34 9.89 -17.01
C ARG A 49 17.69 9.21 -17.16
N ASN A 50 18.79 10.00 -17.25
CA ASN A 50 20.13 9.46 -17.47
C ASN A 50 20.74 8.86 -16.18
N ASP A 51 20.20 9.24 -15.01
CA ASP A 51 20.65 8.76 -13.69
C ASP A 51 19.60 7.87 -13.02
N LEU A 52 18.47 7.62 -13.69
CA LEU A 52 17.35 6.86 -13.15
C LEU A 52 17.65 5.35 -13.17
N ALA A 53 17.87 4.77 -12.00
CA ALA A 53 18.06 3.32 -11.88
C ALA A 53 16.71 2.57 -11.90
N ALA A 54 15.72 3.05 -11.12
CA ALA A 54 14.43 2.38 -10.99
C ALA A 54 13.33 3.35 -10.54
N VAL A 55 12.08 2.98 -10.83
CA VAL A 55 10.88 3.57 -10.20
C VAL A 55 10.19 2.48 -9.39
N ILE A 56 9.92 2.75 -8.10
CA ILE A 56 9.16 1.85 -7.23
C ILE A 56 7.80 2.48 -6.90
N ILE A 57 6.71 1.70 -7.05
CA ILE A 57 5.34 2.19 -6.85
C ILE A 57 4.48 1.11 -6.18
N GLU A 58 3.62 1.51 -5.23
CA GLU A 58 2.54 0.67 -4.72
C GLU A 58 1.33 0.70 -5.69
N PRO A 59 0.73 -0.44 -6.08
CA PRO A 59 -0.53 -0.44 -6.87
C PRO A 59 -1.72 0.15 -6.11
N VAL A 60 -1.71 0.08 -4.80
CA VAL A 60 -2.59 0.82 -3.90
C VAL A 60 -1.72 1.51 -2.87
N LEU A 61 -1.70 2.83 -2.89
CA LEU A 61 -0.92 3.65 -1.97
C LEU A 61 -1.41 3.44 -0.53
N GLY A 62 -0.76 2.54 0.22
CA GLY A 62 -1.23 2.15 1.55
C GLY A 62 -1.10 3.26 2.58
N GLY A 63 0.12 3.69 2.87
CA GLY A 63 0.42 4.72 3.87
C GLY A 63 -0.03 6.13 3.48
N GLY A 64 -0.13 6.42 2.20
CA GLY A 64 -0.48 7.74 1.66
C GLY A 64 -1.97 7.99 1.44
N GLY A 65 -2.86 7.20 2.04
CA GLY A 65 -4.29 7.48 1.96
C GLY A 65 -5.17 6.34 1.44
N CYS A 66 -4.67 5.14 1.33
CA CYS A 66 -5.39 3.96 0.80
C CYS A 66 -5.96 4.20 -0.60
N ILE A 67 -5.14 4.77 -1.49
CA ILE A 67 -5.57 5.26 -2.80
C ILE A 67 -5.11 4.30 -3.90
N PRO A 68 -6.01 3.71 -4.69
CA PRO A 68 -5.64 2.89 -5.83
C PRO A 68 -4.95 3.72 -6.93
N ALA A 69 -3.89 3.16 -7.52
CA ALA A 69 -3.34 3.71 -8.75
C ALA A 69 -4.32 3.54 -9.91
N THR A 70 -4.37 4.52 -10.81
CA THR A 70 -5.03 4.33 -12.08
C THR A 70 -4.20 3.41 -12.97
N LYS A 71 -4.86 2.62 -13.81
CA LYS A 71 -4.15 1.76 -14.76
C LYS A 71 -3.27 2.59 -15.69
N GLU A 72 -3.78 3.71 -16.18
CA GLU A 72 -3.07 4.65 -17.04
C GLU A 72 -1.77 5.14 -16.40
N TYR A 73 -1.82 5.51 -15.11
CA TYR A 73 -0.64 5.95 -14.37
C TYR A 73 0.44 4.86 -14.32
N LEU A 74 0.08 3.64 -13.90
CA LEU A 74 1.03 2.54 -13.79
C LEU A 74 1.60 2.13 -15.15
N THR A 75 0.75 2.04 -16.17
CA THR A 75 1.20 1.68 -17.52
C THR A 75 2.13 2.75 -18.11
N GLY A 76 1.81 4.04 -17.94
CA GLY A 76 2.66 5.13 -18.43
C GLY A 76 4.02 5.20 -17.74
N ILE A 77 4.09 4.90 -16.44
CA ILE A 77 5.37 4.81 -15.72
C ILE A 77 6.17 3.58 -16.16
N GLU A 78 5.53 2.42 -16.30
CA GLU A 78 6.16 1.21 -16.82
C GLU A 78 6.78 1.44 -18.21
N GLU A 79 6.01 1.99 -19.14
CA GLU A 79 6.47 2.32 -20.49
C GLU A 79 7.66 3.28 -20.48
N PHE A 80 7.62 4.31 -19.61
CA PHE A 80 8.74 5.23 -19.46
C PHE A 80 9.99 4.52 -18.95
N CYS A 81 9.87 3.68 -17.92
CA CYS A 81 11.00 2.94 -17.38
C CYS A 81 11.65 2.05 -18.44
N HIS A 82 10.86 1.20 -19.09
CA HIS A 82 11.39 0.28 -20.11
C HIS A 82 12.02 1.00 -21.31
N LYS A 83 11.42 2.11 -21.75
CA LYS A 83 11.98 2.93 -22.85
C LYS A 83 13.32 3.58 -22.50
N ASN A 84 13.59 3.82 -21.23
CA ASN A 84 14.81 4.50 -20.76
C ASN A 84 15.80 3.56 -20.05
N ASN A 85 15.65 2.24 -20.19
CA ASN A 85 16.48 1.21 -19.55
C ASN A 85 16.55 1.33 -18.03
N SER A 86 15.44 1.76 -17.39
CA SER A 86 15.29 1.82 -15.96
C SER A 86 14.36 0.71 -15.48
N LEU A 87 14.52 0.24 -14.25
CA LEU A 87 13.67 -0.82 -13.72
C LEU A 87 12.31 -0.28 -13.28
N PHE A 88 11.25 -1.04 -13.57
CA PHE A 88 9.93 -0.84 -13.01
C PHE A 88 9.67 -1.84 -11.89
N ILE A 89 9.58 -1.33 -10.64
CA ILE A 89 9.43 -2.13 -9.42
C ILE A 89 8.02 -1.91 -8.86
N LEU A 90 7.27 -2.98 -8.65
CA LEU A 90 5.99 -2.91 -7.96
C LEU A 90 6.12 -3.36 -6.50
N ASP A 91 5.73 -2.48 -5.60
CA ASP A 91 5.61 -2.79 -4.19
C ASP A 91 4.22 -3.39 -3.91
N GLU A 92 4.16 -4.70 -3.90
CA GLU A 92 2.95 -5.45 -3.57
C GLU A 92 2.93 -6.00 -2.14
N ILE A 93 3.65 -5.37 -1.22
CA ILE A 93 3.65 -5.76 0.20
C ILE A 93 2.24 -5.69 0.81
N VAL A 94 1.41 -4.72 0.38
CA VAL A 94 0.00 -4.61 0.81
C VAL A 94 -0.95 -5.35 -0.11
N THR A 95 -0.69 -5.33 -1.41
CA THR A 95 -1.63 -5.79 -2.44
C THR A 95 -1.46 -7.26 -2.82
N GLY A 96 -0.26 -7.83 -2.67
CA GLY A 96 0.01 -9.22 -2.95
C GLY A 96 -0.89 -10.17 -2.15
N PHE A 97 -1.54 -11.10 -2.84
CA PHE A 97 -2.51 -12.06 -2.30
C PHE A 97 -3.74 -11.44 -1.61
N ARG A 98 -3.97 -10.13 -1.73
CA ARG A 98 -5.10 -9.44 -1.10
C ARG A 98 -6.31 -9.33 -2.01
N PHE A 99 -6.10 -9.19 -3.31
CA PHE A 99 -7.16 -8.97 -4.30
C PHE A 99 -7.47 -10.24 -5.11
N ARG A 100 -6.50 -11.12 -5.16
CA ARG A 100 -6.55 -12.42 -5.84
C ARG A 100 -5.45 -13.34 -5.27
N TYR A 101 -5.47 -14.60 -5.64
CA TYR A 101 -4.33 -15.48 -5.42
C TYR A 101 -3.19 -15.08 -6.36
N GLY A 102 -2.16 -14.47 -5.80
CA GLY A 102 -1.02 -13.89 -6.52
C GLY A 102 -0.98 -12.36 -6.48
N CYS A 103 -0.21 -11.78 -7.38
CA CYS A 103 0.02 -10.34 -7.45
C CYS A 103 -1.07 -9.60 -8.21
N LEU A 104 -1.32 -8.36 -7.82
CA LEU A 104 -2.34 -7.50 -8.46
C LEU A 104 -1.93 -7.08 -9.87
N TYR A 105 -0.64 -6.90 -10.14
CA TYR A 105 -0.14 -6.47 -11.45
C TYR A 105 -0.61 -7.36 -12.61
N THR A 106 -0.81 -8.66 -12.35
CA THR A 106 -1.27 -9.59 -13.39
C THR A 106 -2.67 -9.26 -13.92
N THR A 107 -3.56 -8.73 -13.06
CA THR A 107 -4.90 -8.27 -13.50
C THR A 107 -4.84 -6.94 -14.24
N MET A 108 -3.85 -6.13 -13.93
CA MET A 108 -3.60 -4.85 -14.60
C MET A 108 -2.86 -5.01 -15.92
N LYS A 109 -2.35 -6.23 -16.22
CA LYS A 109 -1.53 -6.57 -17.38
C LYS A 109 -0.24 -5.76 -17.45
N LEU A 110 0.37 -5.51 -16.29
CA LEU A 110 1.69 -4.90 -16.19
C LEU A 110 2.78 -5.99 -16.25
N ASN A 111 3.99 -5.57 -16.57
CA ASN A 111 5.17 -6.45 -16.67
C ASN A 111 6.34 -5.88 -15.85
N PRO A 112 6.22 -5.82 -14.51
CA PRO A 112 7.27 -5.29 -13.67
C PRO A 112 8.56 -6.12 -13.77
N ASP A 113 9.69 -5.48 -13.58
CA ASP A 113 10.99 -6.14 -13.56
C ASP A 113 11.24 -6.82 -12.22
N ILE A 114 10.80 -6.16 -11.14
CA ILE A 114 10.89 -6.65 -9.76
C ILE A 114 9.56 -6.39 -9.05
N VAL A 115 9.21 -7.30 -8.16
CA VAL A 115 8.05 -7.20 -7.26
C VAL A 115 8.50 -7.47 -5.83
N THR A 116 8.06 -6.65 -4.89
CA THR A 116 8.26 -6.91 -3.45
C THR A 116 6.98 -7.42 -2.81
N LEU A 117 7.10 -8.44 -1.94
CA LEU A 117 5.99 -9.02 -1.21
C LEU A 117 6.30 -9.09 0.28
N GLY A 118 5.25 -9.13 1.09
CA GLY A 118 5.33 -9.22 2.54
C GLY A 118 3.95 -9.51 3.16
N LYS A 119 3.79 -9.22 4.43
CA LYS A 119 2.50 -9.35 5.16
C LYS A 119 1.83 -10.71 4.97
N ILE A 120 0.84 -10.84 4.07
CA ILE A 120 0.04 -12.07 3.87
C ILE A 120 0.92 -13.29 3.59
N VAL A 121 1.98 -13.13 2.79
CA VAL A 121 2.87 -14.25 2.43
C VAL A 121 3.65 -14.83 3.63
N GLY A 122 3.73 -14.11 4.74
CA GLY A 122 4.35 -14.58 5.98
C GLY A 122 3.41 -15.32 6.92
N GLY A 123 2.10 -15.36 6.62
CA GLY A 123 1.13 -16.06 7.47
C GLY A 123 1.04 -15.53 8.90
N GLY A 124 1.28 -14.22 9.10
CA GLY A 124 1.31 -13.55 10.39
C GLY A 124 2.71 -13.39 10.99
N PHE A 125 3.74 -13.96 10.38
CA PHE A 125 5.13 -13.80 10.79
C PHE A 125 5.88 -12.79 9.90
N PRO A 126 6.98 -12.19 10.40
CA PRO A 126 7.79 -11.24 9.64
C PRO A 126 8.41 -11.88 8.40
N ILE A 127 8.23 -11.24 7.25
CA ILE A 127 8.82 -11.66 5.97
C ILE A 127 9.00 -10.45 5.04
N GLY A 128 10.05 -10.49 4.24
CA GLY A 128 10.21 -9.69 3.03
C GLY A 128 10.62 -10.63 1.90
N VAL A 129 9.99 -10.49 0.74
CA VAL A 129 10.28 -11.28 -0.46
C VAL A 129 10.54 -10.33 -1.60
N ILE A 130 11.60 -10.60 -2.35
CA ILE A 130 11.92 -9.95 -3.61
C ILE A 130 11.84 -11.01 -4.69
N CYS A 131 11.05 -10.78 -5.71
CA CYS A 131 10.96 -11.63 -6.90
C CYS A 131 10.98 -10.76 -8.14
N GLY A 132 11.41 -11.32 -9.26
CA GLY A 132 11.54 -10.58 -10.51
C GLY A 132 12.00 -11.46 -11.66
N LYS A 133 12.30 -10.84 -12.78
CA LYS A 133 12.81 -11.51 -13.98
C LYS A 133 14.18 -12.13 -13.71
N ASP A 134 14.44 -13.28 -14.27
CA ASP A 134 15.70 -14.03 -14.08
C ASP A 134 16.93 -13.17 -14.38
N GLU A 135 16.86 -12.34 -15.40
CA GLU A 135 17.97 -11.45 -15.78
C GLU A 135 18.39 -10.51 -14.64
N PHE A 136 17.49 -10.06 -13.79
CA PHE A 136 17.79 -9.21 -12.62
C PHE A 136 18.08 -10.04 -11.37
N MET A 137 17.28 -11.09 -11.14
CA MET A 137 17.45 -11.92 -9.94
C MET A 137 18.75 -12.73 -9.95
N ASN A 138 19.26 -13.08 -11.11
CA ASN A 138 20.54 -13.78 -11.25
C ASN A 138 21.74 -12.97 -10.74
N TYR A 139 21.68 -11.63 -10.69
CA TYR A 139 22.74 -10.83 -10.07
C TYR A 139 22.92 -11.12 -8.56
N ALA A 140 21.94 -11.69 -7.89
CA ALA A 140 22.08 -12.16 -6.51
C ALA A 140 22.67 -13.57 -6.40
N ASN A 141 22.84 -14.28 -7.52
CA ASN A 141 23.35 -15.65 -7.53
C ASN A 141 24.88 -15.64 -7.40
N THR A 142 25.37 -16.17 -6.28
CA THR A 142 26.80 -16.23 -5.95
C THR A 142 27.59 -17.16 -6.86
N ALA A 143 26.94 -18.09 -7.54
CA ALA A 143 27.59 -19.02 -8.48
C ALA A 143 27.79 -18.38 -9.88
N LEU A 144 26.96 -17.41 -10.25
CA LEU A 144 27.02 -16.77 -11.57
C LEU A 144 27.86 -15.50 -11.58
N PHE A 145 27.88 -14.76 -10.48
CA PHE A 145 28.53 -13.46 -10.40
C PHE A 145 29.56 -13.37 -9.28
N PRO A 146 30.76 -12.82 -9.55
CA PRO A 146 31.76 -12.59 -8.52
C PRO A 146 31.29 -11.49 -7.53
N LYS A 147 31.87 -11.47 -6.34
CA LYS A 147 31.48 -10.54 -5.26
C LYS A 147 31.48 -9.05 -5.67
N SER A 148 32.34 -8.67 -6.61
CA SER A 148 32.48 -7.30 -7.09
C SER A 148 31.37 -6.82 -8.04
N SER A 149 30.58 -7.75 -8.61
CA SER A 149 29.58 -7.41 -9.65
C SER A 149 28.19 -7.99 -9.35
N ARG A 150 27.98 -8.59 -8.18
CA ARG A 150 26.67 -9.12 -7.80
C ARG A 150 25.87 -8.14 -6.94
N ALA A 151 24.55 -8.19 -7.06
CA ALA A 151 23.66 -7.55 -6.11
C ALA A 151 23.69 -8.29 -4.78
N TYR A 152 23.84 -7.57 -3.67
CA TYR A 152 23.72 -8.14 -2.35
C TYR A 152 22.26 -8.08 -1.90
N ILE A 153 21.58 -9.22 -1.94
CA ILE A 153 20.29 -9.38 -1.28
C ILE A 153 20.62 -9.82 0.14
N GLY A 154 20.71 -8.85 1.05
CA GLY A 154 21.10 -9.07 2.43
C GLY A 154 20.11 -9.98 3.14
N GLY A 155 20.62 -11.08 3.70
CA GLY A 155 19.90 -11.96 4.61
C GLY A 155 20.34 -11.68 6.04
N GLY A 156 19.41 -11.28 6.92
CA GLY A 156 19.65 -11.31 8.36
C GLY A 156 19.51 -12.73 8.91
N THR A 157 19.84 -12.92 10.17
CA THR A 157 19.73 -14.21 10.89
C THR A 157 18.35 -14.87 10.74
N PHE A 158 17.29 -14.06 10.62
CA PHE A 158 15.91 -14.54 10.53
C PHE A 158 15.40 -14.71 9.08
N SER A 159 16.24 -14.50 8.07
CA SER A 159 15.84 -14.70 6.68
C SER A 159 15.52 -16.17 6.43
N ALA A 160 14.40 -16.42 5.74
CA ALA A 160 13.88 -17.74 5.42
C ALA A 160 13.76 -18.67 6.65
N ASN A 161 13.44 -18.11 7.83
CA ASN A 161 13.31 -18.93 9.03
C ASN A 161 12.15 -19.94 8.89
N PRO A 162 12.30 -21.17 9.44
CA PRO A 162 11.34 -22.25 9.22
C PRO A 162 9.92 -21.93 9.68
N LEU A 163 9.73 -21.19 10.77
CA LEU A 163 8.40 -20.84 11.27
C LEU A 163 7.65 -19.97 10.28
N THR A 164 8.29 -18.92 9.77
CA THR A 164 7.68 -18.03 8.76
C THR A 164 7.39 -18.79 7.46
N MET A 165 8.32 -19.68 7.03
CA MET A 165 8.11 -20.46 5.82
C MET A 165 6.92 -21.42 5.94
N ILE A 166 6.77 -22.12 7.08
CA ILE A 166 5.65 -23.03 7.33
C ILE A 166 4.34 -22.25 7.43
N ALA A 167 4.30 -21.16 8.20
CA ALA A 167 3.09 -20.35 8.37
C ALA A 167 2.65 -19.70 7.06
N GLY A 168 3.60 -19.13 6.31
CA GLY A 168 3.35 -18.55 4.99
C GLY A 168 2.81 -19.58 4.01
N ASN A 169 3.48 -20.73 3.90
CA ASN A 169 3.03 -21.83 3.04
C ASN A 169 1.61 -22.30 3.39
N SER A 170 1.33 -22.51 4.68
CA SER A 170 -0.01 -22.91 5.16
C SER A 170 -1.06 -21.87 4.81
N THR A 171 -0.76 -20.58 5.00
CA THR A 171 -1.67 -19.47 4.65
C THR A 171 -1.93 -19.42 3.15
N LEU A 172 -0.90 -19.53 2.31
CA LEU A 172 -1.06 -19.50 0.86
C LEU A 172 -1.85 -20.72 0.36
N HIS A 173 -1.65 -21.91 0.92
CA HIS A 173 -2.47 -23.08 0.61
C HIS A 173 -3.95 -22.87 0.99
N MET A 174 -4.21 -22.30 2.17
CA MET A 174 -5.57 -22.00 2.61
C MET A 174 -6.25 -21.02 1.67
N ILE A 175 -5.58 -19.93 1.29
CA ILE A 175 -6.10 -18.93 0.35
C ILE A 175 -6.36 -19.56 -1.02
N LYS A 176 -5.44 -20.38 -1.52
CA LYS A 176 -5.58 -21.09 -2.79
C LYS A 176 -6.81 -22.00 -2.79
N ASN A 177 -7.03 -22.74 -1.71
CA ASN A 177 -8.16 -23.66 -1.59
C ASN A 177 -9.50 -22.93 -1.50
N LYS A 178 -9.54 -21.75 -0.87
CA LYS A 178 -10.76 -20.90 -0.82
C LYS A 178 -11.10 -20.25 -2.17
N GLY A 179 -10.10 -20.08 -3.02
CA GLY A 179 -10.28 -19.59 -4.38
C GLY A 179 -10.93 -18.21 -4.49
N ASN A 180 -11.67 -17.98 -5.57
CA ASN A 180 -12.26 -16.68 -5.88
C ASN A 180 -13.36 -16.26 -4.90
N THR A 181 -14.06 -17.21 -4.27
CA THR A 181 -15.13 -16.92 -3.31
C THR A 181 -14.66 -16.09 -2.12
N LEU A 182 -13.41 -16.32 -1.67
CA LEU A 182 -12.76 -15.49 -0.65
C LEU A 182 -12.68 -14.04 -1.10
N TYR A 183 -12.18 -13.80 -2.29
CA TYR A 183 -11.96 -12.45 -2.81
C TYR A 183 -13.26 -11.72 -3.12
N GLU A 184 -14.28 -12.43 -3.60
CA GLU A 184 -15.64 -11.89 -3.79
C GLU A 184 -16.22 -11.41 -2.46
N LYS A 185 -16.12 -12.24 -1.40
CA LYS A 185 -16.53 -11.88 -0.05
C LYS A 185 -15.80 -10.61 0.44
N LEU A 186 -14.46 -10.60 0.33
CA LEU A 186 -13.64 -9.48 0.79
C LEU A 186 -13.93 -8.19 0.02
N ASN A 187 -14.08 -8.27 -1.30
CA ASN A 187 -14.45 -7.14 -2.15
C ASN A 187 -15.81 -6.57 -1.79
N LYS A 188 -16.79 -7.45 -1.54
CA LYS A 188 -18.13 -7.06 -1.10
C LYS A 188 -18.07 -6.32 0.23
N PHE A 189 -17.37 -6.86 1.23
CA PHE A 189 -17.25 -6.26 2.55
C PHE A 189 -16.60 -4.87 2.50
N GLY A 190 -15.47 -4.73 1.81
CA GLY A 190 -14.82 -3.43 1.68
C GLY A 190 -15.68 -2.41 0.93
N SER A 191 -16.38 -2.84 -0.13
CA SER A 191 -17.30 -1.98 -0.88
C SER A 191 -18.49 -1.53 -0.03
N GLU A 192 -19.10 -2.44 0.73
CA GLU A 192 -20.20 -2.12 1.64
C GLU A 192 -19.75 -1.14 2.72
N ALA A 193 -18.58 -1.36 3.34
CA ALA A 193 -18.04 -0.48 4.37
C ALA A 193 -17.83 0.94 3.83
N ARG A 194 -17.16 1.10 2.69
CA ARG A 194 -16.95 2.42 2.07
C ARG A 194 -18.27 3.14 1.82
N LYS A 195 -19.24 2.49 1.20
CA LYS A 195 -20.56 3.06 0.93
C LYS A 195 -21.32 3.47 2.20
N ILE A 196 -21.25 2.63 3.25
CA ILE A 196 -21.92 2.91 4.53
C ILE A 196 -21.28 4.13 5.19
N LEU A 197 -19.96 4.22 5.22
CA LEU A 197 -19.24 5.34 5.81
C LEU A 197 -19.52 6.64 5.08
N ASP A 198 -19.38 6.68 3.76
CA ASP A 198 -19.69 7.87 2.97
C ASP A 198 -21.14 8.33 3.17
N LYS A 199 -22.11 7.39 3.19
CA LYS A 199 -23.51 7.71 3.44
C LYS A 199 -23.75 8.29 4.84
N LYS A 200 -23.12 7.70 5.89
CA LYS A 200 -23.33 8.14 7.27
C LYS A 200 -22.78 9.53 7.55
N PHE A 201 -21.64 9.84 6.97
CA PHE A 201 -21.02 11.16 7.12
C PHE A 201 -21.60 12.23 6.19
N ALA A 202 -22.53 11.86 5.29
CA ALA A 202 -23.33 12.78 4.47
C ALA A 202 -22.52 13.87 3.72
N GLY A 203 -21.36 13.53 3.20
CA GLY A 203 -20.48 14.44 2.46
C GLY A 203 -19.36 15.09 3.27
N ASP A 204 -19.30 14.85 4.58
CA ASP A 204 -18.17 15.32 5.42
C ASP A 204 -16.90 14.48 5.23
N VAL A 205 -16.99 13.33 4.56
CA VAL A 205 -15.88 12.43 4.30
C VAL A 205 -15.89 11.90 2.88
N ILE A 206 -14.71 11.43 2.46
CA ILE A 206 -14.54 10.53 1.31
C ILE A 206 -13.82 9.29 1.83
N THR A 207 -14.36 8.11 1.57
CA THR A 207 -13.74 6.85 1.95
C THR A 207 -13.05 6.22 0.74
N THR A 208 -11.73 6.27 0.72
CA THR A 208 -10.89 5.64 -0.31
C THR A 208 -10.70 4.15 -0.06
N GLY A 209 -10.16 3.44 -1.03
CA GLY A 209 -9.78 2.04 -0.92
C GLY A 209 -10.15 1.19 -2.12
N ALA A 210 -9.69 -0.05 -2.09
CA ALA A 210 -10.01 -1.08 -3.07
C ALA A 210 -10.10 -2.45 -2.39
N GLY A 211 -10.85 -3.37 -2.97
CA GLY A 211 -11.03 -4.70 -2.39
C GLY A 211 -11.52 -4.61 -0.95
N SER A 212 -10.81 -5.29 -0.05
CA SER A 212 -11.08 -5.28 1.39
C SER A 212 -10.56 -4.05 2.13
N LEU A 213 -9.81 -3.18 1.47
CA LEU A 213 -9.17 -2.01 2.08
C LEU A 213 -10.08 -0.80 2.08
N PHE A 214 -9.98 0.03 3.12
CA PHE A 214 -10.66 1.31 3.21
C PHE A 214 -9.96 2.29 4.16
N LEU A 215 -10.12 3.59 3.91
CA LEU A 215 -9.69 4.66 4.80
C LEU A 215 -10.64 5.84 4.65
N THR A 216 -11.15 6.35 5.76
CA THR A 216 -12.03 7.51 5.79
C THR A 216 -11.22 8.80 5.89
N HIS A 217 -11.46 9.75 5.00
CA HIS A 217 -10.83 11.06 5.01
C HIS A 217 -11.85 12.12 5.39
N PHE A 218 -11.63 12.80 6.51
CA PHE A 218 -12.47 13.92 6.93
C PHE A 218 -12.10 15.18 6.17
N LEU A 219 -13.04 15.75 5.44
CA LEU A 219 -12.76 16.85 4.54
C LEU A 219 -12.56 18.19 5.27
N ASN A 220 -11.57 18.95 4.84
CA ASN A 220 -11.39 20.37 5.18
C ASN A 220 -11.83 21.19 3.95
N GLY A 221 -13.07 21.69 3.99
CA GLY A 221 -13.62 22.45 2.87
C GLY A 221 -14.10 21.58 1.70
N LYS A 222 -14.21 22.19 0.52
CA LYS A 222 -14.76 21.54 -0.69
C LYS A 222 -13.67 20.74 -1.41
N ILE A 223 -13.52 19.48 -1.05
CA ILE A 223 -12.72 18.50 -1.78
C ILE A 223 -13.72 17.52 -2.40
N SER A 224 -13.72 17.38 -3.72
CA SER A 224 -14.66 16.51 -4.44
C SER A 224 -14.12 15.10 -4.65
N GLU A 225 -12.79 14.93 -4.61
CA GLU A 225 -12.12 13.65 -4.87
C GLU A 225 -10.74 13.62 -4.21
N ILE A 226 -10.30 12.44 -3.81
CA ILE A 226 -8.96 12.18 -3.28
C ILE A 226 -8.24 11.23 -4.24
N LYS A 227 -7.35 11.76 -5.07
CA LYS A 227 -6.62 11.03 -6.12
C LYS A 227 -5.21 10.62 -5.71
N ASN A 228 -4.63 11.34 -4.76
CA ASN A 228 -3.23 11.17 -4.37
C ASN A 228 -2.98 11.57 -2.91
N ALA A 229 -1.76 11.34 -2.44
CA ALA A 229 -1.38 11.66 -1.07
C ALA A 229 -1.48 13.17 -0.74
N THR A 230 -1.28 14.05 -1.73
CA THR A 230 -1.42 15.50 -1.55
C THR A 230 -2.87 15.89 -1.24
N ASP A 231 -3.83 15.25 -1.89
CA ASP A 231 -5.25 15.50 -1.59
C ASP A 231 -5.62 14.93 -0.21
N ALA A 232 -5.15 13.73 0.12
CA ALA A 232 -5.34 13.13 1.44
C ALA A 232 -4.74 14.00 2.55
N ALA A 233 -3.58 14.63 2.30
CA ALA A 233 -2.91 15.51 3.27
C ALA A 233 -3.69 16.80 3.59
N LYS A 234 -4.58 17.24 2.71
CA LYS A 234 -5.47 18.40 2.95
C LYS A 234 -6.62 18.06 3.91
N CYS A 235 -6.87 16.78 4.16
CA CYS A 235 -7.94 16.33 5.04
C CYS A 235 -7.59 16.47 6.52
N ASN A 236 -8.61 16.40 7.39
CA ASN A 236 -8.45 16.56 8.83
C ASN A 236 -7.97 15.24 9.46
N ILE A 237 -6.65 15.07 9.55
CA ILE A 237 -6.01 13.89 10.15
C ILE A 237 -6.33 13.77 11.65
N LYS A 238 -6.48 14.91 12.37
CA LYS A 238 -6.85 14.90 13.77
C LYS A 238 -8.22 14.28 13.96
N LYS A 239 -9.22 14.67 13.16
CA LYS A 239 -10.57 14.11 13.23
C LYS A 239 -10.61 12.63 12.88
N LEU A 240 -9.72 12.17 11.96
CA LEU A 240 -9.54 10.75 11.67
C LEU A 240 -8.99 10.00 12.89
N HIS A 241 -8.01 10.54 13.60
CA HIS A 241 -7.48 9.95 14.83
C HIS A 241 -8.56 9.90 15.91
N ASP A 242 -9.29 10.99 16.13
CA ASP A 242 -10.38 11.05 17.10
C ASP A 242 -11.47 9.99 16.81
N TYR A 243 -11.78 9.77 15.51
CA TYR A 243 -12.71 8.76 15.06
C TYR A 243 -12.20 7.32 15.34
N HIS A 244 -10.95 7.03 15.00
CA HIS A 244 -10.35 5.71 15.28
C HIS A 244 -10.24 5.45 16.77
N PHE A 245 -9.81 6.44 17.57
CA PHE A 245 -9.78 6.31 19.04
C PHE A 245 -11.17 6.10 19.64
N HIS A 246 -12.19 6.78 19.10
CA HIS A 246 -13.57 6.55 19.52
C HIS A 246 -13.99 5.08 19.30
N MET A 247 -13.71 4.53 18.13
CA MET A 247 -14.02 3.12 17.82
C MET A 247 -13.32 2.14 18.76
N ILE A 248 -12.04 2.38 19.04
CA ILE A 248 -11.24 1.54 19.93
C ILE A 248 -11.78 1.62 21.35
N ALA A 249 -11.93 2.83 21.90
CA ALA A 249 -12.22 3.04 23.30
C ALA A 249 -13.67 2.72 23.68
N ASN A 250 -14.63 2.92 22.77
CA ASN A 250 -16.06 2.78 23.12
C ASN A 250 -16.68 1.48 22.61
N ASP A 251 -16.14 0.92 21.52
CA ASP A 251 -16.78 -0.23 20.85
C ASP A 251 -15.82 -1.40 20.60
N GLY A 252 -14.55 -1.30 21.03
CA GLY A 252 -13.55 -2.38 20.88
C GLY A 252 -13.19 -2.68 19.42
N ILE A 253 -13.48 -1.76 18.50
CA ILE A 253 -13.15 -1.92 17.06
C ILE A 253 -11.76 -1.37 16.84
N PHE A 254 -10.79 -2.26 16.61
CA PHE A 254 -9.40 -1.88 16.49
C PHE A 254 -9.05 -1.32 15.10
N PHE A 255 -8.54 -0.11 15.09
CA PHE A 255 -7.81 0.50 13.99
C PHE A 255 -6.43 0.95 14.47
N LEU A 256 -5.41 0.78 13.67
CA LEU A 256 -4.17 1.53 13.90
C LEU A 256 -4.47 3.00 13.57
N PRO A 257 -4.39 3.93 14.57
CA PRO A 257 -4.86 5.30 14.38
C PRO A 257 -4.26 5.98 13.15
N GLY A 258 -5.11 6.60 12.35
CA GLY A 258 -4.69 7.25 11.10
C GLY A 258 -4.31 6.30 9.95
N LYS A 259 -4.42 4.98 10.13
CA LYS A 259 -4.07 4.00 9.10
C LYS A 259 -5.32 3.35 8.50
N LEU A 260 -5.13 2.73 7.32
CA LEU A 260 -6.19 2.02 6.62
C LEU A 260 -6.73 0.84 7.43
N GLY A 261 -8.03 0.57 7.26
CA GLY A 261 -8.68 -0.65 7.70
C GLY A 261 -8.68 -1.72 6.60
N ALA A 262 -8.76 -2.97 7.02
CA ALA A 262 -8.85 -4.10 6.10
C ALA A 262 -9.75 -5.19 6.65
N TYR A 263 -10.65 -5.70 5.83
CA TYR A 263 -11.39 -6.92 6.14
C TYR A 263 -10.55 -8.16 5.85
N SER A 264 -10.70 -9.16 6.70
CA SER A 264 -10.15 -10.51 6.50
C SER A 264 -11.28 -11.52 6.39
N ASP A 265 -10.93 -12.77 6.11
CA ASP A 265 -11.91 -13.86 6.03
C ASP A 265 -12.61 -14.18 7.37
N ALA A 266 -11.97 -13.86 8.48
CA ALA A 266 -12.55 -14.01 9.81
C ALA A 266 -13.73 -13.03 10.08
N HIS A 267 -13.79 -11.92 9.36
CA HIS A 267 -14.86 -10.94 9.54
C HIS A 267 -16.18 -11.43 8.93
N THR A 268 -17.26 -10.96 9.51
CA THR A 268 -18.63 -11.24 9.15
C THR A 268 -19.39 -9.95 8.84
N LYS A 269 -20.64 -10.06 8.41
CA LYS A 269 -21.51 -8.89 8.21
C LYS A 269 -21.79 -8.14 9.53
N SER A 270 -21.70 -8.83 10.69
CA SER A 270 -21.86 -8.16 11.98
C SER A 270 -20.76 -7.14 12.27
N ASP A 271 -19.55 -7.36 11.77
CA ASP A 271 -18.43 -6.44 11.94
C ASP A 271 -18.62 -5.16 11.13
N ILE A 272 -19.19 -5.26 9.90
CA ILE A 272 -19.59 -4.09 9.12
C ILE A 272 -20.66 -3.28 9.86
N ASN A 273 -21.65 -3.97 10.44
CA ASN A 273 -22.71 -3.34 11.21
C ASN A 273 -22.18 -2.69 12.50
N ALA A 274 -21.15 -3.30 13.15
CA ALA A 274 -20.50 -2.73 14.31
C ALA A 274 -19.82 -1.40 13.98
N ILE A 275 -19.06 -1.33 12.89
CA ILE A 275 -18.47 -0.08 12.39
C ILE A 275 -19.57 0.97 12.13
N ALA A 276 -20.65 0.58 11.47
CA ALA A 276 -21.77 1.46 11.18
C ALA A 276 -22.42 2.06 12.45
N LYS A 277 -22.64 1.23 13.48
CA LYS A 277 -23.20 1.67 14.78
C LYS A 277 -22.23 2.57 15.53
N SER A 278 -20.93 2.23 15.54
CA SER A 278 -19.91 3.05 16.18
C SER A 278 -19.81 4.43 15.52
N THR A 279 -19.94 4.48 14.18
CA THR A 279 -19.99 5.74 13.43
C THR A 279 -21.19 6.60 13.86
N ASP A 280 -22.37 6.02 14.06
CA ASP A 280 -23.55 6.78 14.54
C ASP A 280 -23.31 7.38 15.94
N LYS A 281 -22.68 6.63 16.84
CA LYS A 281 -22.33 7.12 18.17
C LYS A 281 -21.31 8.28 18.09
N PHE A 282 -20.29 8.15 17.22
CA PHE A 282 -19.32 9.21 16.98
C PHE A 282 -20.01 10.49 16.49
N LEU A 283 -20.87 10.38 15.48
CA LEU A 283 -21.61 11.51 14.92
C LEU A 283 -22.50 12.20 15.96
N THR A 284 -23.16 11.43 16.83
CA THR A 284 -24.00 11.99 17.89
C THR A 284 -23.18 12.79 18.92
N LYS A 285 -21.97 12.31 19.24
CA LYS A 285 -21.08 12.96 20.21
C LYS A 285 -20.42 14.23 19.66
N PHE A 286 -20.10 14.25 18.37
CA PHE A 286 -19.33 15.32 17.72
C PHE A 286 -20.19 16.28 16.88
N LYS A 287 -21.52 16.13 16.85
CA LYS A 287 -22.46 17.12 16.32
C LYS A 287 -22.85 18.21 17.34
N LYS A 288 -22.34 18.06 18.58
CA LYS A 288 -22.43 19.10 19.62
C LYS A 288 -21.10 19.87 19.69
#